data_f8c596c481cfd4168d8140f2ecca8424
#
_entry.id   f8c596c481cfd4168d8140f2ecca8424
#
_cell.length_a   1.000
_cell.length_b   1.000
_cell.length_c   1.000
_cell.angle_alpha   90.00
_cell.angle_beta   90.00
_cell.angle_gamma   90.00
#
_symmetry.space_group_name_H-M   'P 1'
#
loop_
_entity.id
_entity.type
_entity.pdbx_description
1 polymer ?
#
loop_
_entity_poly.entity_id
_entity_poly.type
_entity_poly.pdbx_seq_one_letter_code
_entity_poly.pdbx_strand_id
1 'polypeptide(L)'
;ESVKVPNAFEKYFKHFPHGLTLLDIRSGSGHFTYVPAGFRPHKKNSGAEILQWISFTGFMKYDSRINAKMKEICLKTALSVMFPSKGSRNEYINSIAGILSRHTDWTEEKINSFCFDLAFKSGHEKPTEFSNVGTNAKNDKTKTFGIPTLAKILEVKPLDILALFSWVGVKDAGSAFSALRVYE
;
A
#
# COMPACT_ATOMS: atom_id res chain seq x y z
N GLU A 1 -8.03 -14.87 1.43
CA GLU A 1 -7.38 -13.96 0.48
C GLU A 1 -6.11 -13.39 1.12
N SER A 2 -4.99 -13.46 0.41
CA SER A 2 -3.72 -12.91 0.88
C SER A 2 -3.36 -11.68 0.02
N VAL A 3 -2.95 -10.60 0.68
CA VAL A 3 -2.37 -9.43 0.03
C VAL A 3 -0.85 -9.55 0.11
N LYS A 4 -0.22 -9.77 -1.03
CA LYS A 4 1.23 -9.95 -1.15
C LYS A 4 1.83 -8.85 -1.99
N VAL A 5 2.95 -8.32 -1.51
CA VAL A 5 3.76 -7.38 -2.29
C VAL A 5 4.39 -8.13 -3.47
N PRO A 6 4.42 -7.55 -4.68
CA PRO A 6 5.10 -8.18 -5.81
C PRO A 6 6.57 -8.47 -5.53
N ASN A 7 7.08 -9.59 -6.05
CA ASN A 7 8.45 -10.06 -5.79
C ASN A 7 9.55 -9.04 -6.15
N ALA A 8 9.29 -8.17 -7.12
CA ALA A 8 10.21 -7.09 -7.49
C ALA A 8 10.61 -6.16 -6.33
N PHE A 9 9.78 -6.11 -5.28
CA PHE A 9 10.03 -5.29 -4.09
C PHE A 9 10.67 -6.07 -2.93
N GLU A 10 11.04 -7.34 -3.11
CA GLU A 10 11.59 -8.20 -2.05
C GLU A 10 12.74 -7.56 -1.30
N LYS A 11 13.61 -6.80 -2.01
CA LYS A 11 14.75 -6.11 -1.42
C LYS A 11 14.40 -5.18 -0.24
N TYR A 12 13.18 -4.61 -0.23
CA TYR A 12 12.69 -3.74 0.83
C TYR A 12 12.09 -4.49 2.01
N PHE A 13 11.74 -5.78 1.83
CA PHE A 13 11.01 -6.59 2.81
C PHE A 13 11.86 -7.71 3.44
N LYS A 14 13.18 -7.71 3.23
CA LYS A 14 14.10 -8.75 3.73
C LYS A 14 14.01 -9.00 5.24
N HIS A 15 13.67 -7.98 6.01
CA HIS A 15 13.59 -8.06 7.47
C HIS A 15 12.17 -8.29 8.01
N PHE A 16 11.18 -8.42 7.11
CA PHE A 16 9.82 -8.70 7.54
C PHE A 16 9.64 -10.19 7.88
N PRO A 17 9.03 -10.51 9.05
CA PRO A 17 8.93 -11.90 9.53
C PRO A 17 8.16 -12.83 8.59
N HIS A 18 7.25 -12.28 7.80
CA HIS A 18 6.38 -13.01 6.86
C HIS A 18 6.71 -12.69 5.39
N GLY A 19 7.90 -12.17 5.12
CA GLY A 19 8.35 -11.79 3.79
C GLY A 19 7.40 -10.76 3.14
N LEU A 20 6.91 -11.08 1.94
CA LEU A 20 6.07 -10.19 1.15
C LEU A 20 4.56 -10.22 1.52
N THR A 21 4.14 -11.04 2.48
CA THR A 21 2.73 -11.13 2.87
C THR A 21 2.39 -10.07 3.91
N LEU A 22 1.61 -9.07 3.53
CA LEU A 22 1.17 -7.99 4.42
C LEU A 22 -0.15 -8.32 5.14
N LEU A 23 -1.01 -9.10 4.49
CA LEU A 23 -2.31 -9.47 5.02
C LEU A 23 -2.69 -10.88 4.56
N ASP A 24 -3.21 -11.68 5.47
CA ASP A 24 -3.80 -12.97 5.17
C ASP A 24 -5.19 -13.05 5.80
N ILE A 25 -6.23 -12.98 4.95
CA ILE A 25 -7.62 -13.04 5.37
C ILE A 25 -8.07 -14.50 5.25
N ARG A 26 -8.36 -15.11 6.40
CA ARG A 26 -8.87 -16.47 6.49
C ARG A 26 -10.37 -16.44 6.73
N SER A 27 -11.13 -16.96 5.79
CA SER A 27 -12.59 -17.02 5.86
C SER A 27 -13.09 -18.34 5.26
N GLY A 28 -14.26 -18.79 5.71
CA GLY A 28 -14.93 -19.99 5.22
C GLY A 28 -14.74 -21.23 6.12
N SER A 29 -15.46 -22.30 5.77
CA SER A 29 -15.38 -23.60 6.46
C SER A 29 -13.97 -24.18 6.32
N GLY A 30 -13.44 -24.74 7.40
CA GLY A 30 -12.09 -25.31 7.44
C GLY A 30 -10.99 -24.32 7.82
N HIS A 31 -11.29 -23.03 7.94
CA HIS A 31 -10.40 -22.06 8.54
C HIS A 31 -10.78 -21.81 10.01
N PHE A 32 -9.81 -21.91 10.88
CA PHE A 32 -9.97 -21.53 12.28
C PHE A 32 -8.81 -20.64 12.71
N THR A 33 -9.09 -19.75 13.65
CA THR A 33 -8.13 -18.84 14.24
C THR A 33 -8.27 -18.90 15.75
N TYR A 34 -7.15 -18.90 16.46
CA TYR A 34 -7.17 -18.75 17.91
C TYR A 34 -7.65 -17.35 18.28
N VAL A 35 -8.60 -17.31 19.18
CA VAL A 35 -9.18 -16.05 19.68
C VAL A 35 -8.44 -15.64 20.95
N PRO A 36 -8.11 -14.35 21.15
CA PRO A 36 -7.57 -13.87 22.42
C PRO A 36 -8.40 -14.28 23.62
N ALA A 37 -7.76 -14.32 24.79
CA ALA A 37 -8.18 -14.96 26.04
C ALA A 37 -8.07 -16.49 26.02
N GLY A 38 -7.32 -17.06 25.09
CA GLY A 38 -7.00 -18.48 25.00
C GLY A 38 -5.49 -18.74 24.95
N PHE A 39 -5.15 -20.02 24.92
CA PHE A 39 -3.78 -20.47 24.74
C PHE A 39 -3.58 -20.97 23.31
N ARG A 40 -2.46 -20.61 22.70
CA ARG A 40 -2.03 -21.10 21.41
C ARG A 40 -0.78 -21.99 21.60
N PRO A 41 -0.81 -23.27 21.18
CA PRO A 41 0.40 -24.07 21.17
C PRO A 41 1.46 -23.46 20.25
N HIS A 42 2.68 -23.31 20.75
CA HIS A 42 3.77 -22.79 19.92
C HIS A 42 4.38 -23.93 19.09
N LYS A 43 4.47 -23.77 17.76
CA LYS A 43 4.93 -24.83 16.85
C LYS A 43 6.40 -25.23 17.03
N LYS A 44 7.24 -24.31 17.53
CA LYS A 44 8.71 -24.53 17.62
C LYS A 44 9.21 -24.74 19.04
N ASN A 45 8.44 -24.36 20.05
CA ASN A 45 8.83 -24.48 21.45
C ASN A 45 7.73 -25.26 22.19
N SER A 46 8.09 -26.00 23.23
CA SER A 46 7.15 -26.74 24.09
C SER A 46 6.21 -25.88 24.93
N GLY A 47 6.26 -24.56 24.77
CA GLY A 47 5.41 -23.61 25.48
C GLY A 47 4.10 -23.29 24.76
N ALA A 48 3.24 -22.56 25.44
CA ALA A 48 2.02 -21.98 24.86
C ALA A 48 2.10 -20.44 24.91
N GLU A 49 1.61 -19.81 23.85
CA GLU A 49 1.44 -18.36 23.80
C GLU A 49 0.09 -17.99 24.43
N ILE A 50 0.10 -16.97 25.28
CA ILE A 50 -1.12 -16.39 25.83
C ILE A 50 -1.57 -15.29 24.89
N LEU A 51 -2.78 -15.44 24.33
CA LEU A 51 -3.39 -14.44 23.47
C LEU A 51 -4.25 -13.51 24.33
N GLN A 52 -4.01 -12.21 24.22
CA GLN A 52 -4.75 -11.18 24.96
C GLN A 52 -5.32 -10.14 24.01
N TRP A 53 -6.50 -9.61 24.35
CA TRP A 53 -7.06 -8.44 23.69
C TRP A 53 -6.32 -7.19 24.16
N ILE A 54 -5.75 -6.44 23.21
CA ILE A 54 -5.24 -5.09 23.47
C ILE A 54 -6.42 -4.11 23.50
N SER A 55 -7.37 -4.30 22.58
CA SER A 55 -8.60 -3.54 22.49
C SER A 55 -9.67 -4.41 21.84
N PHE A 56 -10.89 -4.39 22.36
CA PHE A 56 -12.03 -5.11 21.80
C PHE A 56 -13.27 -4.24 21.83
N THR A 57 -13.77 -3.88 20.67
CA THR A 57 -14.98 -3.06 20.49
C THR A 57 -16.19 -3.87 19.99
N GLY A 58 -16.05 -5.20 19.95
CA GLY A 58 -17.06 -6.14 19.44
C GLY A 58 -16.72 -6.72 18.07
N PHE A 59 -17.57 -7.60 17.58
CA PHE A 59 -17.45 -8.21 16.25
C PHE A 59 -18.15 -7.33 15.23
N MET A 60 -17.47 -7.07 14.11
CA MET A 60 -18.02 -6.33 13.01
C MET A 60 -18.43 -7.28 11.89
N LYS A 61 -19.60 -7.04 11.28
CA LYS A 61 -20.00 -7.79 10.09
C LYS A 61 -19.04 -7.45 8.94
N TYR A 62 -18.43 -8.48 8.35
CA TYR A 62 -17.59 -8.32 7.17
C TYR A 62 -18.40 -7.82 5.98
N ASP A 63 -17.88 -6.83 5.28
CA ASP A 63 -18.38 -6.38 3.98
C ASP A 63 -17.23 -5.99 3.02
N SER A 64 -17.58 -5.75 1.76
CA SER A 64 -16.60 -5.38 0.72
C SER A 64 -15.83 -4.09 1.01
N ARG A 65 -16.42 -3.16 1.77
CA ARG A 65 -15.77 -1.89 2.17
C ARG A 65 -14.61 -2.14 3.11
N ILE A 66 -14.74 -3.14 4.00
CA ILE A 66 -13.65 -3.55 4.90
C ILE A 66 -12.48 -4.06 4.07
N ASN A 67 -12.74 -4.93 3.08
CA ASN A 67 -11.70 -5.45 2.20
C ASN A 67 -10.96 -4.34 1.44
N ALA A 68 -11.71 -3.39 0.86
CA ALA A 68 -11.12 -2.23 0.18
C ALA A 68 -10.25 -1.40 1.13
N LYS A 69 -10.72 -1.15 2.37
CA LYS A 69 -9.96 -0.41 3.37
C LYS A 69 -8.69 -1.14 3.81
N MET A 70 -8.77 -2.47 3.98
CA MET A 70 -7.61 -3.29 4.31
C MET A 70 -6.54 -3.25 3.21
N LYS A 71 -6.95 -3.33 1.93
CA LYS A 71 -6.04 -3.19 0.79
C LYS A 71 -5.39 -1.81 0.71
N GLU A 72 -6.13 -0.76 1.03
CA GLU A 72 -5.58 0.61 1.15
C GLU A 72 -4.52 0.71 2.25
N ILE A 73 -4.77 0.09 3.41
CA ILE A 73 -3.80 0.03 4.52
C ILE A 73 -2.56 -0.75 4.08
N CYS A 74 -2.73 -1.89 3.41
CA CYS A 74 -1.60 -2.67 2.89
C CYS A 74 -0.75 -1.86 1.89
N LEU A 75 -1.39 -1.14 0.97
CA LEU A 75 -0.69 -0.26 0.04
C LEU A 75 0.12 0.81 0.78
N LYS A 76 -0.52 1.51 1.74
CA LYS A 76 0.16 2.54 2.54
C LYS A 76 1.35 1.96 3.32
N THR A 77 1.18 0.77 3.90
CA THR A 77 2.26 0.07 4.61
C THR A 77 3.41 -0.27 3.68
N ALA A 78 3.12 -0.87 2.52
CA ALA A 78 4.15 -1.20 1.53
C ALA A 78 4.92 0.04 1.09
N LEU A 79 4.22 1.13 0.76
CA LEU A 79 4.84 2.38 0.34
C LEU A 79 5.66 3.04 1.47
N SER A 80 5.24 2.90 2.74
CA SER A 80 6.02 3.39 3.88
C SER A 80 7.34 2.63 4.05
N VAL A 81 7.32 1.31 3.85
CA VAL A 81 8.54 0.47 3.91
C VAL A 81 9.52 0.83 2.79
N MET A 82 8.99 1.16 1.61
CA MET A 82 9.77 1.53 0.43
C MET A 82 10.09 3.02 0.36
N PHE A 83 9.83 3.78 1.43
CA PHE A 83 10.02 5.23 1.43
C PHE A 83 11.49 5.58 1.19
N PRO A 84 11.82 6.42 0.20
CA PRO A 84 13.19 6.65 -0.20
C PRO A 84 13.96 7.52 0.79
N SER A 85 15.28 7.50 0.66
CA SER A 85 16.18 8.41 1.37
C SER A 85 15.94 9.88 0.97
N LYS A 86 16.55 10.79 1.69
CA LYS A 86 16.48 12.23 1.41
C LYS A 86 16.94 12.54 -0.04
N GLY A 87 16.20 13.41 -0.72
CA GLY A 87 16.47 13.82 -2.10
C GLY A 87 15.37 13.42 -3.10
N SER A 88 14.77 12.25 -2.95
CA SER A 88 13.70 11.78 -3.86
C SER A 88 12.31 11.67 -3.21
N ARG A 89 12.17 12.08 -1.95
CA ARG A 89 10.92 11.96 -1.17
C ARG A 89 9.74 12.71 -1.77
N ASN A 90 9.98 13.95 -2.25
CA ASN A 90 8.95 14.78 -2.85
C ASN A 90 8.48 14.18 -4.18
N GLU A 91 9.40 13.73 -5.02
CA GLU A 91 9.06 13.06 -6.28
C GLU A 91 8.30 11.76 -6.04
N TYR A 92 8.68 11.01 -4.99
CA TYR A 92 8.01 9.79 -4.58
C TYR A 92 6.54 10.03 -4.23
N ILE A 93 6.25 10.98 -3.32
CA ILE A 93 4.87 11.32 -2.92
C ILE A 93 4.07 11.89 -4.10
N ASN A 94 4.66 12.80 -4.89
CA ASN A 94 4.01 13.38 -6.06
C ASN A 94 3.68 12.31 -7.11
N SER A 95 4.54 11.30 -7.29
CA SER A 95 4.29 10.17 -8.19
C SER A 95 3.10 9.34 -7.73
N ILE A 96 3.00 9.06 -6.43
CA ILE A 96 1.87 8.35 -5.83
C ILE A 96 0.57 9.14 -6.03
N ALA A 97 0.58 10.44 -5.71
CA ALA A 97 -0.58 11.31 -5.93
C ALA A 97 -1.02 11.33 -7.40
N GLY A 98 -0.06 11.43 -8.31
CA GLY A 98 -0.32 11.39 -9.75
C GLY A 98 -0.91 10.05 -10.22
N ILE A 99 -0.47 8.91 -9.68
CA ILE A 99 -1.04 7.59 -10.00
C ILE A 99 -2.49 7.51 -9.47
N LEU A 100 -2.71 7.83 -8.20
CA LEU A 100 -4.02 7.79 -7.59
C LEU A 100 -5.02 8.72 -8.27
N SER A 101 -4.60 9.93 -8.63
CA SER A 101 -5.43 10.93 -9.31
C SER A 101 -5.89 10.51 -10.71
N ARG A 102 -5.03 9.82 -11.48
CA ARG A 102 -5.32 9.46 -12.87
C ARG A 102 -5.95 8.10 -13.06
N HIS A 103 -5.71 7.19 -12.13
CA HIS A 103 -6.05 5.77 -12.33
C HIS A 103 -7.03 5.23 -11.29
N THR A 104 -7.53 6.09 -10.39
CA THR A 104 -8.59 5.72 -9.41
C THR A 104 -9.68 6.78 -9.37
N ASP A 105 -10.84 6.39 -8.83
CA ASP A 105 -11.95 7.30 -8.57
C ASP A 105 -11.83 8.01 -7.20
N TRP A 106 -10.62 8.09 -6.63
CA TRP A 106 -10.41 8.73 -5.35
C TRP A 106 -10.62 10.24 -5.44
N THR A 107 -11.28 10.81 -4.43
CA THR A 107 -11.42 12.26 -4.32
C THR A 107 -10.08 12.92 -3.97
N GLU A 108 -9.98 14.21 -4.19
CA GLU A 108 -8.79 15.00 -3.86
C GLU A 108 -8.46 14.90 -2.38
N GLU A 109 -9.48 15.03 -1.53
CA GLU A 109 -9.33 14.94 -0.07
C GLU A 109 -8.78 13.58 0.36
N LYS A 110 -9.24 12.51 -0.28
CA LYS A 110 -8.75 11.16 0.01
C LYS A 110 -7.30 11.00 -0.39
N ILE A 111 -6.90 11.52 -1.56
CA ILE A 111 -5.51 11.48 -2.03
C ILE A 111 -4.62 12.33 -1.11
N ASN A 112 -5.07 13.53 -0.76
CA ASN A 112 -4.37 14.43 0.16
C ASN A 112 -4.12 13.75 1.51
N SER A 113 -5.17 13.19 2.13
CA SER A 113 -5.06 12.46 3.40
C SER A 113 -4.13 11.25 3.30
N PHE A 114 -4.21 10.48 2.22
CA PHE A 114 -3.34 9.32 2.01
C PHE A 114 -1.88 9.72 1.92
N CYS A 115 -1.56 10.73 1.12
CA CYS A 115 -0.19 11.21 0.90
C CYS A 115 0.40 11.90 2.15
N PHE A 116 -0.42 12.70 2.84
CA PHE A 116 -0.03 13.30 4.11
C PHE A 116 0.32 12.23 5.16
N ASP A 117 -0.58 11.26 5.37
CA ASP A 117 -0.37 10.16 6.31
C ASP A 117 0.88 9.32 5.97
N LEU A 118 1.09 9.06 4.67
CA LEU A 118 2.26 8.34 4.20
C LEU A 118 3.54 9.10 4.54
N ALA A 119 3.60 10.39 4.21
CA ALA A 119 4.74 11.25 4.50
C ALA A 119 5.01 11.33 6.01
N PHE A 120 3.96 11.55 6.81
CA PHE A 120 4.05 11.66 8.26
C PHE A 120 4.60 10.38 8.90
N LYS A 121 3.99 9.23 8.57
CA LYS A 121 4.38 7.92 9.12
C LYS A 121 5.76 7.46 8.66
N SER A 122 6.19 7.89 7.48
CA SER A 122 7.52 7.57 6.95
C SER A 122 8.62 8.53 7.40
N GLY A 123 8.32 9.47 8.30
CA GLY A 123 9.31 10.39 8.87
C GLY A 123 9.77 11.47 7.90
N HIS A 124 8.88 11.97 7.03
CA HIS A 124 9.19 13.15 6.22
C HIS A 124 9.30 14.39 7.10
N GLU A 125 10.28 15.26 6.84
CA GLU A 125 10.56 16.45 7.67
C GLU A 125 9.40 17.47 7.67
N LYS A 126 8.66 17.53 6.55
CA LYS A 126 7.56 18.49 6.34
C LYS A 126 6.35 17.83 5.70
N PRO A 127 5.65 16.94 6.39
CA PRO A 127 4.51 16.21 5.82
C PRO A 127 3.36 17.13 5.39
N THR A 128 3.24 18.31 5.98
CA THR A 128 2.21 19.32 5.64
C THR A 128 2.32 19.85 4.21
N GLU A 129 3.49 19.76 3.58
CA GLU A 129 3.64 20.12 2.16
C GLU A 129 2.78 19.27 1.22
N PHE A 130 2.33 18.10 1.68
CA PHE A 130 1.50 17.16 0.90
C PHE A 130 0.01 17.24 1.19
N SER A 131 -0.44 18.21 2.00
CA SER A 131 -1.86 18.38 2.33
C SER A 131 -2.75 18.72 1.12
N ASN A 132 -2.18 19.22 0.03
CA ASN A 132 -2.88 19.60 -1.20
C ASN A 132 -2.33 18.89 -2.45
N VAL A 133 -1.53 17.84 -2.30
CA VAL A 133 -0.87 17.20 -3.44
C VAL A 133 -1.85 16.54 -4.41
N GLY A 134 -2.97 16.02 -3.93
CA GLY A 134 -4.02 15.43 -4.77
C GLY A 134 -4.74 16.48 -5.60
N THR A 135 -5.02 17.64 -5.03
CA THR A 135 -5.59 18.79 -5.73
C THR A 135 -4.64 19.26 -6.84
N ASN A 136 -3.35 19.40 -6.52
CA ASN A 136 -2.35 19.77 -7.50
C ASN A 136 -2.23 18.72 -8.62
N ALA A 137 -2.24 17.42 -8.28
CA ALA A 137 -2.14 16.34 -9.25
C ALA A 137 -3.36 16.25 -10.20
N LYS A 138 -4.56 16.65 -9.74
CA LYS A 138 -5.76 16.71 -10.59
C LYS A 138 -5.79 17.92 -11.49
N ASN A 139 -5.30 19.07 -11.02
CA ASN A 139 -5.34 20.33 -11.75
C ASN A 139 -4.18 20.45 -12.75
N ASP A 140 -3.02 19.87 -12.46
CA ASP A 140 -1.83 19.96 -13.32
C ASP A 140 -1.68 18.69 -14.18
N LYS A 141 -2.26 18.74 -15.39
CA LYS A 141 -2.17 17.64 -16.35
C LYS A 141 -0.79 17.54 -17.04
N THR A 142 0.10 18.49 -16.85
CA THR A 142 1.35 18.62 -17.61
C THR A 142 2.60 18.20 -16.82
N LYS A 143 2.61 18.35 -15.51
CA LYS A 143 3.75 17.98 -14.62
C LYS A 143 3.51 16.63 -13.97
N THR A 144 3.50 15.60 -14.76
CA THR A 144 3.07 14.29 -14.28
C THR A 144 4.22 13.42 -13.83
N PHE A 145 4.56 13.55 -12.58
CA PHE A 145 5.11 12.40 -11.87
C PHE A 145 4.06 11.28 -11.87
N GLY A 146 4.47 10.05 -12.06
CA GLY A 146 3.56 8.92 -12.18
C GLY A 146 4.27 7.58 -12.14
N ILE A 147 3.68 6.56 -12.80
CA ILE A 147 4.21 5.19 -12.81
C ILE A 147 5.68 5.13 -13.25
N PRO A 148 6.11 5.76 -14.34
CA PRO A 148 7.52 5.70 -14.76
C PRO A 148 8.48 6.31 -13.73
N THR A 149 8.12 7.46 -13.16
CA THR A 149 8.93 8.12 -12.15
C THR A 149 9.04 7.28 -10.87
N LEU A 150 7.92 6.73 -10.40
CA LEU A 150 7.91 5.86 -9.22
C LEU A 150 8.72 4.58 -9.46
N ALA A 151 8.59 3.98 -10.65
CA ALA A 151 9.35 2.80 -11.04
C ALA A 151 10.86 3.08 -11.04
N LYS A 152 11.28 4.25 -11.56
CA LYS A 152 12.68 4.69 -11.53
C LYS A 152 13.19 4.87 -10.10
N ILE A 153 12.42 5.54 -9.23
CA ILE A 153 12.81 5.77 -7.82
C ILE A 153 12.99 4.44 -7.07
N LEU A 154 12.10 3.48 -7.33
CA LEU A 154 12.11 2.16 -6.67
C LEU A 154 12.97 1.12 -7.41
N GLU A 155 13.57 1.49 -8.57
CA GLU A 155 14.38 0.59 -9.39
C GLU A 155 13.65 -0.74 -9.72
N VAL A 156 12.43 -0.61 -10.20
CA VAL A 156 11.55 -1.72 -10.62
C VAL A 156 10.93 -1.42 -11.98
N LYS A 157 10.25 -2.40 -12.56
CA LYS A 157 9.53 -2.20 -13.83
C LYS A 157 8.20 -1.45 -13.58
N PRO A 158 7.70 -0.65 -14.54
CA PRO A 158 6.39 -0.01 -14.46
C PRO A 158 5.24 -0.98 -14.17
N LEU A 159 5.32 -2.22 -14.66
CA LEU A 159 4.36 -3.28 -14.40
C LEU A 159 4.28 -3.68 -12.92
N ASP A 160 5.39 -3.66 -12.21
CA ASP A 160 5.42 -3.98 -10.77
C ASP A 160 4.69 -2.91 -9.97
N ILE A 161 4.80 -1.63 -10.38
CA ILE A 161 4.04 -0.53 -9.79
C ILE A 161 2.54 -0.72 -10.04
N LEU A 162 2.13 -1.06 -11.27
CA LEU A 162 0.73 -1.35 -11.58
C LEU A 162 0.19 -2.51 -10.75
N ALA A 163 0.94 -3.59 -10.61
CA ALA A 163 0.57 -4.73 -9.78
C ALA A 163 0.36 -4.33 -8.31
N LEU A 164 1.23 -3.46 -7.75
CA LEU A 164 1.10 -2.95 -6.41
C LEU A 164 -0.17 -2.08 -6.24
N PHE A 165 -0.41 -1.17 -7.17
CA PHE A 165 -1.55 -0.24 -7.11
C PHE A 165 -2.88 -0.87 -7.52
N SER A 166 -2.89 -2.07 -8.10
CA SER A 166 -4.11 -2.83 -8.40
C SER A 166 -4.94 -3.12 -7.14
N TRP A 167 -4.31 -3.15 -5.97
CA TRP A 167 -5.00 -3.34 -4.68
C TRP A 167 -6.04 -2.25 -4.38
N VAL A 168 -5.86 -1.04 -4.92
CA VAL A 168 -6.76 0.10 -4.73
C VAL A 168 -7.55 0.45 -5.99
N GLY A 169 -7.63 -0.50 -6.93
CA GLY A 169 -8.48 -0.36 -8.11
C GLY A 169 -7.82 0.34 -9.30
N VAL A 170 -6.50 0.57 -9.26
CA VAL A 170 -5.78 0.95 -10.47
C VAL A 170 -5.91 -0.18 -11.46
N LYS A 171 -6.70 0.03 -12.51
CA LYS A 171 -6.92 -0.95 -13.57
C LYS A 171 -5.67 -0.99 -14.45
N ASP A 172 -5.31 -2.19 -14.89
CA ASP A 172 -4.38 -2.35 -16.00
C ASP A 172 -4.88 -1.52 -17.17
N ALA A 173 -4.27 -0.38 -17.35
CA ALA A 173 -4.60 0.44 -18.48
C ALA A 173 -4.00 -0.21 -19.74
N GLY A 174 -4.79 -1.02 -20.42
CA GLY A 174 -4.52 -1.32 -21.82
C GLY A 174 -4.26 -0.05 -22.65
N SER A 175 -4.73 1.12 -22.16
CA SER A 175 -4.40 2.46 -22.66
C SER A 175 -3.08 3.03 -22.13
N ALA A 176 -2.59 2.63 -20.94
CA ALA A 176 -1.27 3.06 -20.46
C ALA A 176 -0.13 2.33 -21.20
N PHE A 177 -0.39 1.12 -21.72
CA PHE A 177 0.58 0.38 -22.54
C PHE A 177 0.76 0.97 -23.93
N SER A 178 -0.24 1.61 -24.53
CA SER A 178 -0.06 2.30 -25.81
C SER A 178 0.84 3.54 -25.69
N ALA A 179 0.87 4.18 -24.52
CA ALA A 179 1.76 5.31 -24.26
C ALA A 179 3.21 4.89 -23.96
N LEU A 180 3.44 3.68 -23.45
CA LEU A 180 4.79 3.16 -23.19
C LEU A 180 5.50 2.63 -24.46
N ARG A 181 4.74 2.23 -25.49
CA ARG A 181 5.31 1.80 -26.79
C ARG A 181 5.90 2.94 -27.64
N VAL A 182 5.72 4.18 -27.26
CA VAL A 182 6.23 5.35 -28.00
C VAL A 182 7.67 5.73 -27.58
N TYR A 183 8.24 5.05 -26.57
CA TYR A 183 9.58 5.35 -26.03
C TYR A 183 10.59 4.19 -26.15
N GLU A 184 10.29 3.19 -26.99
CA GLU A 184 11.27 2.25 -27.52
C GLU A 184 11.65 2.69 -28.97
#